data_b9db370316eb9fb746616f495fb09ff2
#
_entry.id   b9db370316eb9fb746616f495fb09ff2
#
_cell.length_a   1.000
_cell.length_b   1.000
_cell.length_c   1.000
_cell.angle_alpha   90.00
_cell.angle_beta   90.00
_cell.angle_gamma   90.00
#
_symmetry.space_group_name_H-M   'P 1'
#
loop_
_entity.id
_entity.type
_entity.pdbx_description
1 polymer ?
#
loop_
_entity_poly.entity_id
_entity_poly.type
_entity_poly.pdbx_seq_one_letter_code
_entity_poly.pdbx_strand_id
1 'polypeptide(L)'
;MRPELRRVGNEQNPVVVIDEFTGKLDDICAIAEALAPYPELKGNYYPGLRRVIGSADGPASDYVEDICRVSAQFIAGAFDIESFTLLEASFSMVTTKPSDLSRPQRAPHFDSPDPKHFALLHYLRVP
;
A
#
# COMPACT_ATOMS: atom_id res chain seq x y z
N MET A 1 -0.05 -1.35 -18.45
CA MET A 1 0.93 -1.32 -17.36
C MET A 1 2.20 -0.62 -17.84
N ARG A 2 2.59 0.47 -17.19
CA ARG A 2 3.74 1.29 -17.59
C ARG A 2 4.64 1.51 -16.38
N PRO A 3 5.63 0.65 -16.14
CA PRO A 3 6.55 0.80 -15.02
C PRO A 3 7.60 1.88 -15.29
N GLU A 4 7.94 2.64 -14.25
CA GLU A 4 8.98 3.64 -14.27
C GLU A 4 9.80 3.52 -12.98
N LEU A 5 11.12 3.40 -13.12
CA LEU A 5 12.04 3.43 -11.98
C LEU A 5 12.53 4.87 -11.78
N ARG A 6 12.37 5.38 -10.56
CA ARG A 6 12.89 6.68 -10.14
C ARG A 6 13.90 6.49 -9.02
N ARG A 7 14.87 7.38 -8.96
CA ARG A 7 15.83 7.47 -7.85
C ARG A 7 15.53 8.74 -7.08
N VAL A 8 15.34 8.64 -5.77
CA VAL A 8 14.88 9.76 -4.96
C VAL A 8 15.80 10.01 -3.77
N GLY A 9 15.91 11.28 -3.39
CA GLY A 9 16.71 11.71 -2.26
C GLY A 9 18.21 11.66 -2.51
N ASN A 10 18.98 12.07 -1.50
CA ASN A 10 20.44 12.07 -1.57
C ASN A 10 21.03 10.66 -1.67
N GLU A 11 20.32 9.67 -1.13
CA GLU A 11 20.76 8.27 -1.14
C GLU A 11 20.37 7.54 -2.42
N GLN A 12 19.66 8.21 -3.35
CA GLN A 12 19.21 7.61 -4.62
C GLN A 12 18.39 6.33 -4.41
N ASN A 13 17.47 6.35 -3.44
CA ASN A 13 16.60 5.22 -3.16
C ASN A 13 15.68 4.91 -4.34
N PRO A 14 15.50 3.62 -4.70
CA PRO A 14 14.63 3.27 -5.81
C PRO A 14 13.16 3.40 -5.42
N VAL A 15 12.37 3.97 -6.33
CA VAL A 15 10.92 4.00 -6.28
C VAL A 15 10.39 3.53 -7.62
N VAL A 16 9.54 2.53 -7.63
CA VAL A 16 8.88 2.07 -8.86
C VAL A 16 7.47 2.63 -8.89
N VAL A 17 7.14 3.33 -9.95
CA VAL A 17 5.79 3.83 -10.22
C VAL A 17 5.22 3.06 -11.40
N ILE A 18 4.05 2.47 -11.23
CA ILE A 18 3.42 1.68 -12.29
C ILE A 18 2.02 2.22 -12.52
N ASP A 19 1.85 2.92 -13.63
CA ASP A 19 0.54 3.38 -14.07
C ASP A 19 -0.22 2.22 -14.72
N GLU A 20 -1.53 2.24 -14.56
CA GLU A 20 -2.41 1.21 -15.13
C GLU A 20 -2.00 -0.21 -14.72
N PHE A 21 -1.65 -0.35 -13.43
CA PHE A 21 -1.18 -1.63 -12.89
C PHE A 21 -2.23 -2.73 -13.00
N THR A 22 -3.51 -2.39 -12.76
CA THR A 22 -4.65 -3.29 -12.98
C THR A 22 -5.75 -2.53 -13.70
N GLY A 23 -6.54 -3.24 -14.52
CA GLY A 23 -7.71 -2.65 -15.20
C GLY A 23 -9.03 -2.87 -14.48
N LYS A 24 -9.02 -3.32 -13.21
CA LYS A 24 -10.22 -3.78 -12.48
C LYS A 24 -10.42 -3.05 -11.16
N LEU A 25 -10.22 -1.72 -11.16
CA LEU A 25 -10.29 -0.93 -9.93
C LEU A 25 -11.67 -0.99 -9.26
N ASP A 26 -12.76 -0.98 -10.04
CA ASP A 26 -14.11 -1.05 -9.49
C ASP A 26 -14.37 -2.39 -8.79
N ASP A 27 -13.88 -3.48 -9.35
CA ASP A 27 -13.98 -4.80 -8.74
C ASP A 27 -13.20 -4.86 -7.42
N ILE A 28 -12.00 -4.30 -7.39
CA ILE A 28 -11.17 -4.24 -6.19
C ILE A 28 -11.82 -3.35 -5.12
N CYS A 29 -12.39 -2.22 -5.52
CA CYS A 29 -13.13 -1.35 -4.60
C CYS A 29 -14.33 -2.07 -4.00
N ALA A 30 -15.05 -2.88 -4.77
CA ALA A 30 -16.16 -3.69 -4.27
C ALA A 30 -15.70 -4.73 -3.24
N ILE A 31 -14.54 -5.35 -3.47
CA ILE A 31 -13.93 -6.28 -2.51
C ILE A 31 -13.60 -5.54 -1.20
N ALA A 32 -13.03 -4.35 -1.29
CA ALA A 32 -12.71 -3.53 -0.12
C ALA A 32 -13.97 -3.11 0.65
N GLU A 33 -15.01 -2.69 -0.04
CA GLU A 33 -16.27 -2.28 0.56
C GLU A 33 -16.98 -3.44 1.26
N ALA A 34 -16.86 -4.65 0.76
CA ALA A 34 -17.45 -5.83 1.38
C ALA A 34 -16.84 -6.18 2.74
N LEU A 35 -15.67 -5.65 3.08
CA LEU A 35 -15.04 -5.84 4.39
C LEU A 35 -15.45 -4.79 5.42
N ALA A 36 -16.29 -3.83 5.06
CA ALA A 36 -16.80 -2.82 5.99
C ALA A 36 -17.69 -3.43 7.09
N PRO A 37 -17.77 -2.82 8.29
CA PRO A 37 -17.13 -1.56 8.67
C PRO A 37 -15.64 -1.72 9.02
N TYR A 38 -14.84 -0.70 8.70
CA TYR A 38 -13.44 -0.69 9.06
C TYR A 38 -13.27 -0.22 10.51
N PRO A 39 -12.40 -0.86 11.30
CA PRO A 39 -12.17 -0.46 12.67
C PRO A 39 -11.42 0.87 12.76
N GLU A 40 -11.72 1.65 13.78
CA GLU A 40 -10.89 2.79 14.17
C GLU A 40 -9.64 2.28 14.87
N LEU A 41 -8.48 2.85 14.51
CA LEU A 41 -7.21 2.53 15.13
C LEU A 41 -6.95 3.51 16.28
N LYS A 42 -7.21 3.07 17.53
CA LYS A 42 -6.96 3.88 18.73
C LYS A 42 -5.46 4.07 18.93
N GLY A 43 -5.06 5.30 19.30
CA GLY A 43 -3.67 5.64 19.57
C GLY A 43 -2.78 5.71 18.34
N ASN A 44 -3.34 5.71 17.15
CA ASN A 44 -2.63 5.82 15.90
C ASN A 44 -2.83 7.21 15.30
N TYR A 45 -1.79 7.73 14.65
CA TYR A 45 -1.86 9.01 13.94
C TYR A 45 -2.39 8.90 12.51
N TYR A 46 -2.79 7.70 12.08
CA TYR A 46 -3.32 7.48 10.75
C TYR A 46 -4.60 8.31 10.52
N PRO A 47 -4.69 9.10 9.43
CA PRO A 47 -5.78 10.05 9.22
C PRO A 47 -7.04 9.39 8.62
N GLY A 48 -7.40 8.20 9.05
CA GLY A 48 -8.55 7.49 8.52
C GLY A 48 -8.75 6.12 9.14
N LEU A 49 -9.34 5.23 8.35
CA LEU A 49 -9.69 3.88 8.75
C LEU A 49 -8.80 2.86 8.01
N ARG A 50 -8.48 1.75 8.66
CA ARG A 50 -7.66 0.69 8.08
C ARG A 50 -8.23 -0.67 8.44
N ARG A 51 -8.35 -1.53 7.43
CA ARG A 51 -8.77 -2.92 7.60
C ARG A 51 -7.64 -3.84 7.16
N VAL A 52 -7.03 -4.52 8.12
CA VAL A 52 -5.99 -5.52 7.82
C VAL A 52 -6.65 -6.73 7.15
N ILE A 53 -6.01 -7.25 6.12
CA ILE A 53 -6.49 -8.37 5.32
C ILE A 53 -5.85 -9.66 5.83
N GLY A 54 -6.67 -10.64 6.17
CA GLY A 54 -6.22 -11.96 6.61
C GLY A 54 -6.50 -13.04 5.59
N SER A 55 -5.92 -14.22 5.82
CA SER A 55 -6.10 -15.38 4.93
C SER A 55 -7.54 -15.88 4.84
N ALA A 56 -8.38 -15.53 5.82
CA ALA A 56 -9.79 -15.89 5.85
C ALA A 56 -10.68 -14.89 5.08
N ASP A 57 -10.13 -13.84 4.53
CA ASP A 57 -10.89 -12.76 3.88
C ASP A 57 -11.21 -13.03 2.39
N GLY A 58 -11.10 -14.28 1.94
CA GLY A 58 -11.57 -14.73 0.62
C GLY A 58 -11.03 -13.90 -0.55
N PRO A 59 -11.91 -13.17 -1.29
CA PRO A 59 -11.49 -12.39 -2.46
C PRO A 59 -10.43 -11.32 -2.14
N ALA A 60 -10.43 -10.74 -0.96
CA ALA A 60 -9.41 -9.77 -0.54
C ALA A 60 -8.04 -10.45 -0.40
N SER A 61 -8.00 -11.64 0.19
CA SER A 61 -6.76 -12.43 0.29
C SER A 61 -6.24 -12.81 -1.10
N ASP A 62 -7.11 -13.23 -2.00
CA ASP A 62 -6.75 -13.56 -3.39
C ASP A 62 -6.17 -12.34 -4.12
N TYR A 63 -6.77 -11.17 -3.93
CA TYR A 63 -6.27 -9.92 -4.48
C TYR A 63 -4.85 -9.61 -4.01
N VAL A 64 -4.59 -9.77 -2.70
CA VAL A 64 -3.24 -9.54 -2.13
C VAL A 64 -2.22 -10.50 -2.75
N GLU A 65 -2.55 -11.77 -2.88
CA GLU A 65 -1.68 -12.76 -3.51
C GLU A 65 -1.37 -12.38 -4.97
N ASP A 66 -2.38 -11.95 -5.72
CA ASP A 66 -2.22 -11.50 -7.09
C ASP A 66 -1.30 -10.28 -7.20
N ILE A 67 -1.49 -9.28 -6.35
CA ILE A 67 -0.65 -8.08 -6.35
C ILE A 67 0.80 -8.44 -6.03
N CYS A 68 1.04 -9.28 -5.04
CA CYS A 68 2.39 -9.75 -4.72
C CYS A 68 3.03 -10.49 -5.88
N ARG A 69 2.28 -11.37 -6.53
CA ARG A 69 2.77 -12.15 -7.67
C ARG A 69 3.12 -11.27 -8.87
N VAL A 70 2.23 -10.34 -9.21
CA VAL A 70 2.42 -9.46 -10.39
C VAL A 70 3.53 -8.44 -10.13
N SER A 71 3.66 -7.93 -8.91
CA SER A 71 4.67 -6.91 -8.57
C SER A 71 6.06 -7.50 -8.31
N ALA A 72 6.18 -8.81 -8.09
CA ALA A 72 7.42 -9.45 -7.65
C ALA A 72 8.62 -9.14 -8.57
N GLN A 73 8.43 -9.20 -9.88
CA GLN A 73 9.51 -8.90 -10.84
C GLN A 73 10.00 -7.46 -10.76
N PHE A 74 9.10 -6.51 -10.52
CA PHE A 74 9.46 -5.09 -10.40
C PHE A 74 10.19 -4.80 -9.10
N ILE A 75 9.75 -5.43 -8.01
CA ILE A 75 10.40 -5.31 -6.70
C ILE A 75 11.80 -5.94 -6.76
N ALA A 76 11.91 -7.14 -7.30
CA ALA A 76 13.18 -7.83 -7.42
C ALA A 76 14.20 -7.02 -8.24
N GLY A 77 13.78 -6.47 -9.37
CA GLY A 77 14.63 -5.68 -10.23
C GLY A 77 15.03 -4.33 -9.62
N ALA A 78 14.10 -3.63 -9.00
CA ALA A 78 14.35 -2.30 -8.43
C ALA A 78 15.24 -2.34 -7.19
N PHE A 79 15.06 -3.35 -6.34
CA PHE A 79 15.77 -3.46 -5.06
C PHE A 79 16.89 -4.50 -5.06
N ASP A 80 17.15 -5.15 -6.20
CA ASP A 80 18.20 -6.15 -6.38
C ASP A 80 18.10 -7.28 -5.35
N ILE A 81 16.92 -7.88 -5.26
CA ILE A 81 16.61 -9.00 -4.37
C ILE A 81 15.98 -10.16 -5.14
N GLU A 82 16.09 -11.37 -4.60
CA GLU A 82 15.52 -12.56 -5.24
C GLU A 82 14.04 -12.76 -4.88
N SER A 83 13.67 -12.47 -3.65
CA SER A 83 12.31 -12.68 -3.13
C SER A 83 12.02 -11.77 -1.94
N PHE A 84 10.75 -11.69 -1.59
CA PHE A 84 10.30 -10.98 -0.39
C PHE A 84 9.18 -11.76 0.31
N THR A 85 8.97 -11.45 1.57
CA THR A 85 7.88 -11.99 2.37
C THR A 85 6.89 -10.88 2.68
N LEU A 86 5.62 -11.13 2.47
CA LEU A 86 4.56 -10.21 2.88
C LEU A 86 4.42 -10.25 4.41
N LEU A 87 4.55 -9.09 5.05
CA LEU A 87 4.35 -8.95 6.49
C LEU A 87 2.91 -8.59 6.83
N GLU A 88 2.35 -7.62 6.11
CA GLU A 88 0.99 -7.14 6.34
C GLU A 88 0.43 -6.49 5.08
N ALA A 89 -0.85 -6.68 4.87
CA ALA A 89 -1.60 -5.97 3.83
C ALA A 89 -2.89 -5.43 4.44
N SER A 90 -3.32 -4.27 3.98
CA SER A 90 -4.56 -3.64 4.45
C SER A 90 -5.19 -2.79 3.37
N PHE A 91 -6.52 -2.66 3.45
CA PHE A 91 -7.21 -1.56 2.79
C PHE A 91 -7.23 -0.36 3.73
N SER A 92 -6.94 0.79 3.19
CA SER A 92 -6.84 2.04 3.95
C SER A 92 -7.71 3.11 3.31
N MET A 93 -8.46 3.82 4.14
CA MET A 93 -9.36 4.88 3.71
C MET A 93 -9.01 6.15 4.47
N VAL A 94 -8.50 7.16 3.79
CA VAL A 94 -8.22 8.46 4.39
C VAL A 94 -9.54 9.21 4.55
N THR A 95 -9.88 9.59 5.78
CA THR A 95 -11.12 10.29 6.10
C THR A 95 -10.90 11.71 6.58
N THR A 96 -9.66 12.06 6.95
CA THR A 96 -9.30 13.40 7.43
C THR A 96 -8.87 14.28 6.26
N LYS A 97 -9.46 15.46 6.15
CA LYS A 97 -9.04 16.44 5.14
C LYS A 97 -7.61 16.90 5.40
N PRO A 98 -6.82 17.23 4.34
CA PRO A 98 -5.45 17.72 4.52
C PRO A 98 -5.35 18.92 5.48
N SER A 99 -6.33 19.82 5.45
CA SER A 99 -6.38 20.99 6.35
C SER A 99 -6.61 20.63 7.82
N ASP A 100 -7.16 19.46 8.11
CA ASP A 100 -7.49 18.99 9.45
C ASP A 100 -6.43 18.04 10.04
N LEU A 101 -5.36 17.77 9.29
CA LEU A 101 -4.27 16.92 9.77
C LEU A 101 -3.53 17.58 10.93
N SER A 102 -3.26 16.83 11.98
CA SER A 102 -2.42 17.24 13.09
C SER A 102 -0.95 17.33 12.67
N ARG A 103 -0.10 17.98 13.48
CA ARG A 103 1.34 18.04 13.20
C ARG A 103 1.97 16.65 13.07
N PRO A 104 1.72 15.69 13.97
CA PRO A 104 2.24 14.32 13.81
C PRO A 104 1.78 13.64 12.52
N GLN A 105 0.53 13.89 12.09
CA GLN A 105 0.00 13.30 10.85
C GLN A 105 0.65 13.88 9.59
N ARG A 106 1.19 15.09 9.67
CA ARG A 106 1.87 15.75 8.55
C ARG A 106 3.38 15.54 8.55
N ALA A 107 3.93 15.01 9.63
CA ALA A 107 5.37 14.84 9.76
C ALA A 107 5.88 13.73 8.81
N PRO A 108 6.96 13.96 8.08
CA PRO A 108 7.64 12.90 7.36
C PRO A 108 8.04 11.78 8.32
N HIS A 109 7.84 10.55 7.91
CA HIS A 109 8.17 9.39 8.75
C HIS A 109 8.61 8.22 7.88
N PHE A 110 9.14 7.19 8.51
CA PHE A 110 9.37 5.88 7.92
C PHE A 110 8.63 4.82 8.74
N ASP A 111 8.19 3.76 8.06
CA ASP A 111 7.37 2.72 8.70
C ASP A 111 8.21 1.74 9.50
N SER A 112 9.48 1.57 9.13
CA SER A 112 10.40 0.66 9.80
C SER A 112 11.83 1.17 9.65
N PRO A 113 12.68 1.02 10.69
CA PRO A 113 14.11 1.30 10.58
C PRO A 113 14.88 0.20 9.83
N ASP A 114 14.23 -0.94 9.54
CA ASP A 114 14.86 -2.04 8.82
C ASP A 114 15.02 -1.66 7.33
N PRO A 115 16.27 -1.62 6.80
CA PRO A 115 16.50 -1.27 5.39
C PRO A 115 15.97 -2.31 4.41
N LYS A 116 15.55 -3.48 4.89
CA LYS A 116 14.94 -4.54 4.08
C LYS A 116 13.41 -4.49 4.07
N HIS A 117 12.83 -3.48 4.66
CA HIS A 117 11.37 -3.28 4.68
C HIS A 117 10.95 -2.48 3.47
N PHE A 118 9.97 -3.00 2.73
CA PHE A 118 9.42 -2.34 1.53
C PHE A 118 7.95 -2.04 1.74
N ALA A 119 7.48 -0.95 1.15
CA ALA A 119 6.07 -0.61 1.10
C ALA A 119 5.58 -0.66 -0.34
N LEU A 120 4.41 -1.26 -0.54
CA LEU A 120 3.68 -1.23 -1.80
C LEU A 120 2.36 -0.52 -1.56
N LEU A 121 2.10 0.53 -2.33
CA LEU A 121 0.85 1.28 -2.29
C LEU A 121 0.12 1.12 -3.61
N HIS A 122 -1.11 0.64 -3.56
CA HIS A 122 -1.98 0.54 -4.71
C HIS A 122 -3.15 1.51 -4.52
N TYR A 123 -3.14 2.60 -5.26
CA TYR A 123 -4.19 3.61 -5.18
C TYR A 123 -5.40 3.16 -5.98
N LEU A 124 -6.52 2.97 -5.30
CA LEU A 124 -7.76 2.47 -5.89
C LEU A 124 -8.71 3.59 -6.30
N ARG A 125 -8.69 4.69 -5.55
CA ARG A 125 -9.46 5.90 -5.86
C ARG A 125 -8.63 7.13 -5.49
N VAL A 126 -8.74 8.16 -6.30
CA VAL A 126 -8.19 9.47 -5.96
C VAL A 126 -9.23 10.20 -5.10
N PRO A 127 -8.82 10.75 -3.94
CA PRO A 127 -9.73 11.55 -3.12
C PRO A 127 -10.23 12.80 -3.80
#